data_237342d50442b0a15c50220e5ac5baab
#
_entry.id   237342d50442b0a15c50220e5ac5baab
#
_cell.length_a   1.000
_cell.length_b   1.000
_cell.length_c   1.000
_cell.angle_alpha   90.00
_cell.angle_beta   90.00
_cell.angle_gamma   90.00
#
_symmetry.space_group_name_H-M   'P 1'
#
loop_
_entity.id
_entity.type
_entity.pdbx_description
1 polymer ?
#
loop_
_entity_poly.entity_id
_entity_poly.type
_entity_poly.pdbx_seq_one_letter_code
_entity_poly.pdbx_strand_id
1 'polypeptide(L)'
;MDAVKRVGEAGQGIYGSDGAGAGAEGCYRASMDDEWRVCIAFGPLHPVRLKFCQKALTSALGSRLGDQVAVSSSRTQIFLYAPSAGSADEAAQVAREVLARHDVSAPVRTEFWSLRDQKWRDAADEPSYDPVAEQQALHEARQDQERQASVTSGRPAWRVQVELPSHDDAVGLAEHLAAQGWRVRSHRRHLLVGADCEDDAKSLAKELSGDGRADADTAFRVGRVDLYPSWTDGAIVWPDGH
;
A
#
# COMPACT_ATOMS: atom_id res chain seq x y z
N MET A 1 4.88 23.91 -20.99
CA MET A 1 4.49 24.45 -19.70
C MET A 1 2.99 24.49 -19.69
N ASP A 2 2.36 23.48 -19.10
CA ASP A 2 0.98 23.61 -18.63
C ASP A 2 0.71 22.40 -17.73
N ALA A 3 0.64 22.74 -16.43
CA ALA A 3 0.46 21.80 -15.36
C ALA A 3 -1.01 21.43 -15.26
N VAL A 4 -1.31 20.15 -15.25
CA VAL A 4 -2.62 19.65 -14.78
C VAL A 4 -2.66 19.77 -13.26
N LYS A 5 -3.44 20.72 -12.78
CA LYS A 5 -3.68 21.01 -11.37
C LYS A 5 -4.82 20.12 -10.89
N ARG A 6 -4.54 19.06 -10.11
CA ARG A 6 -5.48 18.51 -9.15
C ARG A 6 -4.92 18.67 -7.75
N VAL A 7 -5.68 19.37 -6.93
CA VAL A 7 -5.48 19.55 -5.50
C VAL A 7 -6.13 18.36 -4.79
N GLY A 8 -5.33 17.63 -4.06
CA GLY A 8 -5.77 16.62 -3.11
C GLY A 8 -4.69 16.51 -2.04
N GLU A 9 -4.95 17.12 -0.88
CA GLU A 9 -4.06 17.12 0.27
C GLU A 9 -3.98 15.73 0.93
N ALA A 10 -2.82 15.52 1.51
CA ALA A 10 -2.48 14.79 2.72
C ALA A 10 -1.65 13.52 2.55
N GLY A 11 -0.46 13.55 3.15
CA GLY A 11 0.32 12.35 3.47
C GLY A 11 1.83 12.57 3.29
N GLN A 12 2.46 13.34 4.19
CA GLN A 12 3.92 13.41 4.30
C GLN A 12 4.46 12.08 4.83
N GLY A 13 5.28 11.41 4.03
CA GLY A 13 6.11 10.29 4.42
C GLY A 13 7.51 10.48 3.85
N ILE A 14 8.44 10.86 4.71
CA ILE A 14 9.86 11.09 4.43
C ILE A 14 10.55 9.74 4.21
N TYR A 15 11.16 9.52 3.03
CA TYR A 15 12.29 8.62 2.86
C TYR A 15 13.26 9.23 1.86
N GLY A 16 14.41 9.66 2.41
CA GLY A 16 15.56 10.00 1.62
C GLY A 16 16.36 8.74 1.26
N SER A 17 16.84 8.66 0.05
CA SER A 17 18.09 7.96 -0.30
C SER A 17 18.65 8.56 -1.58
N ASP A 18 19.85 9.08 -1.47
CA ASP A 18 20.67 9.58 -2.57
C ASP A 18 21.05 8.45 -3.52
N GLY A 19 20.84 8.67 -4.82
CA GLY A 19 21.29 7.76 -5.87
C GLY A 19 21.25 8.49 -7.21
N ALA A 20 22.41 8.87 -7.73
CA ALA A 20 22.62 9.65 -8.93
C ALA A 20 22.18 8.94 -10.22
N GLY A 21 21.52 9.67 -11.11
CA GLY A 21 21.62 9.51 -12.56
C GLY A 21 20.57 8.65 -13.24
N ALA A 22 19.43 9.25 -13.60
CA ALA A 22 18.67 8.89 -14.82
C ALA A 22 17.62 9.98 -15.07
N GLY A 23 17.36 10.28 -16.34
CA GLY A 23 16.56 11.38 -16.82
C GLY A 23 15.21 11.57 -16.12
N ALA A 24 14.80 12.81 -16.05
CA ALA A 24 13.56 13.28 -15.43
C ALA A 24 12.33 12.58 -16.05
N GLU A 25 12.04 11.37 -15.63
CA GLU A 25 10.71 10.79 -15.67
C GLU A 25 9.95 11.47 -14.54
N GLY A 26 9.04 12.38 -14.91
CA GLY A 26 8.11 12.95 -13.95
C GLY A 26 7.37 11.78 -13.29
N CYS A 27 7.78 11.44 -12.07
CA CYS A 27 7.12 10.45 -11.26
C CYS A 27 5.70 10.91 -10.97
N TYR A 28 4.78 10.59 -11.87
CA TYR A 28 3.38 10.46 -11.51
C TYR A 28 3.34 9.26 -10.54
N ARG A 29 3.24 9.55 -9.26
CA ARG A 29 2.95 8.53 -8.27
C ARG A 29 1.54 8.09 -8.60
N ALA A 30 1.41 6.98 -9.37
CA ALA A 30 0.15 6.30 -9.54
C ALA A 30 -0.47 6.15 -8.14
N SER A 31 -1.72 6.54 -7.96
CA SER A 31 -2.42 6.23 -6.73
C SER A 31 -2.37 4.71 -6.60
N MET A 32 -2.41 4.16 -5.39
CA MET A 32 -2.38 2.70 -5.16
C MET A 32 -3.53 1.95 -5.88
N ASP A 33 -4.39 2.67 -6.59
CA ASP A 33 -5.52 2.15 -7.35
C ASP A 33 -5.21 1.96 -8.85
N ASP A 34 -4.05 2.43 -9.35
CA ASP A 34 -3.68 2.32 -10.77
C ASP A 34 -2.71 1.14 -10.98
N GLU A 35 -3.24 -0.08 -10.89
CA GLU A 35 -2.45 -1.32 -11.03
C GLU A 35 -2.24 -1.73 -12.49
N TRP A 36 -2.94 -1.09 -13.43
CA TRP A 36 -2.91 -1.39 -14.84
C TRP A 36 -2.56 -0.16 -15.69
N ARG A 37 -1.83 -0.38 -16.77
CA ARG A 37 -1.59 0.66 -17.76
C ARG A 37 -1.54 0.11 -19.19
N VAL A 38 -1.87 0.96 -20.14
CA VAL A 38 -1.61 0.70 -21.56
C VAL A 38 -0.40 1.52 -21.98
N CYS A 39 0.62 0.87 -22.50
CA CYS A 39 1.81 1.49 -23.06
C CYS A 39 1.70 1.53 -24.58
N ILE A 40 1.78 2.73 -25.16
CA ILE A 40 1.81 2.96 -26.60
C ILE A 40 3.18 3.48 -26.94
N ALA A 41 4.00 2.65 -27.62
CA ALA A 41 5.37 3.01 -27.96
C ALA A 41 5.41 3.57 -29.39
N PHE A 42 5.84 4.80 -29.51
CA PHE A 42 6.06 5.43 -30.82
C PHE A 42 7.54 5.29 -31.17
N GLY A 43 7.83 4.95 -32.43
CA GLY A 43 9.17 5.12 -32.94
C GLY A 43 9.60 6.60 -32.92
N PRO A 44 10.69 7.00 -33.54
CA PRO A 44 11.14 8.38 -33.61
C PRO A 44 10.13 9.26 -34.34
N LEU A 45 9.02 9.60 -33.69
CA LEU A 45 8.00 10.49 -34.20
C LEU A 45 8.37 11.95 -33.96
N HIS A 46 7.95 12.80 -34.90
CA HIS A 46 8.05 14.24 -34.68
C HIS A 46 7.21 14.66 -33.46
N PRO A 47 7.73 15.50 -32.54
CA PRO A 47 7.04 15.88 -31.29
C PRO A 47 5.60 16.41 -31.49
N VAL A 48 5.33 17.06 -32.59
CA VAL A 48 4.00 17.57 -32.95
C VAL A 48 2.98 16.44 -33.15
N ARG A 49 3.39 15.35 -33.82
CA ARG A 49 2.53 14.18 -34.02
C ARG A 49 2.20 13.48 -32.70
N LEU A 50 3.17 13.36 -31.80
CA LEU A 50 2.96 12.78 -30.48
C LEU A 50 1.94 13.56 -29.66
N LYS A 51 2.08 14.91 -29.60
CA LYS A 51 1.11 15.78 -28.92
C LYS A 51 -0.29 15.69 -29.53
N PHE A 52 -0.38 15.59 -30.85
CA PHE A 52 -1.65 15.42 -31.54
C PHE A 52 -2.32 14.09 -31.15
N CYS A 53 -1.58 12.97 -31.19
CA CYS A 53 -2.06 11.66 -30.75
C CYS A 53 -2.50 11.68 -29.29
N GLN A 54 -1.71 12.30 -28.40
CA GLN A 54 -2.06 12.44 -26.99
C GLN A 54 -3.40 13.18 -26.82
N LYS A 55 -3.59 14.31 -27.51
CA LYS A 55 -4.85 15.08 -27.44
C LYS A 55 -6.04 14.27 -27.96
N ALA A 56 -5.87 13.57 -29.08
CA ALA A 56 -6.91 12.73 -29.66
C ALA A 56 -7.29 11.56 -28.73
N LEU A 57 -6.30 10.91 -28.11
CA LEU A 57 -6.49 9.85 -27.13
C LEU A 57 -7.22 10.37 -25.90
N THR A 58 -6.78 11.48 -25.30
CA THR A 58 -7.43 12.09 -24.13
C THR A 58 -8.89 12.41 -24.40
N SER A 59 -9.20 12.97 -25.59
CA SER A 59 -10.58 13.27 -25.98
C SER A 59 -11.43 12.01 -26.18
N ALA A 60 -10.89 10.98 -26.83
CA ALA A 60 -11.61 9.74 -27.10
C ALA A 60 -11.86 8.93 -25.81
N LEU A 61 -10.85 8.86 -24.94
CA LEU A 61 -10.96 8.19 -23.63
C LEU A 61 -11.95 8.92 -22.72
N GLY A 62 -11.86 10.24 -22.61
CA GLY A 62 -12.81 11.05 -21.83
C GLY A 62 -14.26 10.88 -22.27
N SER A 63 -14.50 10.62 -23.57
CA SER A 63 -15.84 10.37 -24.11
C SER A 63 -16.40 8.98 -23.78
N ARG A 64 -15.54 7.97 -23.65
CA ARG A 64 -15.94 6.56 -23.45
C ARG A 64 -15.79 6.09 -22.01
N LEU A 65 -14.67 6.45 -21.36
CA LEU A 65 -14.29 5.97 -20.04
C LEU A 65 -14.36 7.07 -18.96
N GLY A 66 -14.72 8.28 -19.37
CA GLY A 66 -14.77 9.41 -18.44
C GLY A 66 -13.41 9.70 -17.82
N ASP A 67 -13.40 10.01 -16.54
CA ASP A 67 -12.18 10.34 -15.77
C ASP A 67 -11.47 9.10 -15.18
N GLN A 68 -11.90 7.88 -15.56
CA GLN A 68 -11.34 6.64 -14.99
C GLN A 68 -9.93 6.32 -15.52
N VAL A 69 -9.54 6.88 -16.66
CA VAL A 69 -8.24 6.64 -17.27
C VAL A 69 -7.41 7.91 -17.30
N ALA A 70 -6.26 7.89 -16.63
CA ALA A 70 -5.31 8.99 -16.64
C ALA A 70 -4.33 8.83 -17.82
N VAL A 71 -4.06 9.92 -18.54
CA VAL A 71 -3.16 9.94 -19.71
C VAL A 71 -1.86 10.66 -19.35
N SER A 72 -0.74 9.99 -19.50
CA SER A 72 0.59 10.55 -19.36
C SER A 72 1.41 10.30 -20.63
N SER A 73 2.46 11.07 -20.85
CA SER A 73 3.35 10.90 -21.99
C SER A 73 4.80 11.19 -21.67
N SER A 74 5.68 10.41 -22.28
CA SER A 74 7.11 10.66 -22.35
C SER A 74 7.48 11.16 -23.77
N ARG A 75 8.78 11.22 -24.07
CA ARG A 75 9.22 11.65 -25.41
C ARG A 75 8.82 10.69 -26.54
N THR A 76 8.66 9.41 -26.23
CA THR A 76 8.45 8.34 -27.22
C THR A 76 7.28 7.42 -26.88
N GLN A 77 6.57 7.68 -25.80
CA GLN A 77 5.52 6.79 -25.31
C GLN A 77 4.35 7.59 -24.75
N ILE A 78 3.16 7.01 -24.85
CA ILE A 78 1.97 7.45 -24.12
C ILE A 78 1.55 6.31 -23.20
N PHE A 79 1.22 6.65 -21.97
CA PHE A 79 0.72 5.74 -20.96
C PHE A 79 -0.71 6.10 -20.59
N LEU A 80 -1.57 5.09 -20.52
CA LEU A 80 -2.96 5.21 -20.09
C LEU A 80 -3.09 4.37 -18.82
N TYR A 81 -3.25 5.01 -17.67
CA TYR A 81 -3.39 4.33 -16.39
C TYR A 81 -4.85 4.04 -16.11
N ALA A 82 -5.15 2.81 -15.73
CA ALA A 82 -6.50 2.31 -15.53
C ALA A 82 -6.62 1.55 -14.19
N PRO A 83 -7.76 1.62 -13.50
CA PRO A 83 -7.94 1.00 -12.20
C PRO A 83 -8.18 -0.52 -12.26
N SER A 84 -8.37 -1.10 -13.46
CA SER A 84 -8.63 -2.52 -13.62
C SER A 84 -8.17 -3.04 -14.97
N ALA A 85 -7.97 -4.36 -15.08
CA ALA A 85 -7.69 -5.04 -16.34
C ALA A 85 -8.74 -4.72 -17.42
N GLY A 86 -10.02 -4.79 -17.07
CA GLY A 86 -11.11 -4.49 -17.99
C GLY A 86 -11.08 -3.06 -18.53
N SER A 87 -10.82 -2.08 -17.67
CA SER A 87 -10.66 -0.68 -18.06
C SER A 87 -9.41 -0.47 -18.92
N ALA A 88 -8.33 -1.20 -18.65
CA ALA A 88 -7.11 -1.16 -19.45
C ALA A 88 -7.34 -1.76 -20.86
N ASP A 89 -8.06 -2.88 -20.95
CA ASP A 89 -8.39 -3.49 -22.25
C ASP A 89 -9.27 -2.58 -23.09
N GLU A 90 -10.26 -1.93 -22.49
CA GLU A 90 -11.10 -0.96 -23.19
C GLU A 90 -10.28 0.27 -23.62
N ALA A 91 -9.39 0.78 -22.77
CA ALA A 91 -8.48 1.86 -23.12
C ALA A 91 -7.53 1.46 -24.27
N ALA A 92 -7.03 0.22 -24.27
CA ALA A 92 -6.20 -0.31 -25.35
C ALA A 92 -6.96 -0.40 -26.69
N GLN A 93 -8.23 -0.79 -26.62
CA GLN A 93 -9.08 -0.82 -27.82
C GLN A 93 -9.32 0.59 -28.38
N VAL A 94 -9.69 1.55 -27.49
CA VAL A 94 -9.84 2.96 -27.89
C VAL A 94 -8.54 3.50 -28.50
N ALA A 95 -7.40 3.17 -27.90
CA ALA A 95 -6.10 3.58 -28.42
C ALA A 95 -5.83 3.05 -29.83
N ARG A 96 -6.09 1.76 -30.09
CA ARG A 96 -5.94 1.16 -31.42
C ARG A 96 -6.85 1.82 -32.46
N GLU A 97 -8.09 2.11 -32.09
CA GLU A 97 -9.06 2.80 -32.99
C GLU A 97 -8.61 4.22 -33.31
N VAL A 98 -8.11 4.98 -32.32
CA VAL A 98 -7.60 6.34 -32.56
C VAL A 98 -6.35 6.32 -33.46
N LEU A 99 -5.40 5.42 -33.17
CA LEU A 99 -4.18 5.30 -33.93
C LEU A 99 -4.48 4.92 -35.41
N ALA A 100 -5.39 3.97 -35.64
CA ALA A 100 -5.81 3.57 -36.99
C ALA A 100 -6.48 4.72 -37.73
N ARG A 101 -7.33 5.51 -37.05
CA ARG A 101 -8.01 6.68 -37.69
C ARG A 101 -7.02 7.75 -38.15
N HIS A 102 -5.87 7.86 -37.47
CA HIS A 102 -4.84 8.85 -37.81
C HIS A 102 -3.67 8.27 -38.61
N ASP A 103 -3.81 7.04 -39.12
CA ASP A 103 -2.77 6.34 -39.89
C ASP A 103 -1.43 6.30 -39.14
N VAL A 104 -1.49 5.99 -37.83
CA VAL A 104 -0.32 5.85 -36.98
C VAL A 104 -0.16 4.39 -36.58
N SER A 105 0.95 3.78 -36.97
CA SER A 105 1.32 2.44 -36.52
C SER A 105 2.18 2.55 -35.26
N ALA A 106 1.67 2.06 -34.14
CA ALA A 106 2.39 2.00 -32.88
C ALA A 106 1.96 0.73 -32.12
N PRO A 107 2.89 -0.03 -31.52
CA PRO A 107 2.54 -1.14 -30.67
C PRO A 107 1.80 -0.64 -29.41
N VAL A 108 0.70 -1.32 -29.10
CA VAL A 108 -0.14 -1.08 -27.92
C VAL A 108 -0.07 -2.31 -27.05
N ARG A 109 0.46 -2.17 -25.83
CA ARG A 109 0.62 -3.24 -24.84
C ARG A 109 -0.16 -2.90 -23.58
N THR A 110 -0.80 -3.88 -22.98
CA THR A 110 -1.38 -3.78 -21.65
C THR A 110 -0.37 -4.32 -20.66
N GLU A 111 -0.09 -3.54 -19.61
CA GLU A 111 0.88 -3.88 -18.57
C GLU A 111 0.20 -3.77 -17.21
N PHE A 112 0.62 -4.61 -16.25
CA PHE A 112 0.23 -4.52 -14.85
C PHE A 112 1.44 -4.28 -13.94
N TRP A 113 1.20 -3.67 -12.79
CA TRP A 113 2.24 -3.48 -11.78
C TRP A 113 2.39 -4.73 -10.92
N SER A 114 3.51 -5.45 -11.04
CA SER A 114 3.81 -6.58 -10.15
C SER A 114 4.36 -6.06 -8.82
N LEU A 115 3.63 -6.32 -7.74
CA LEU A 115 4.04 -5.97 -6.38
C LEU A 115 5.29 -6.73 -5.95
N ARG A 116 5.40 -7.99 -6.37
CA ARG A 116 6.57 -8.85 -6.09
C ARG A 116 7.83 -8.34 -6.74
N ASP A 117 7.74 -8.01 -8.05
CA ASP A 117 8.90 -7.62 -8.85
C ASP A 117 9.17 -6.10 -8.81
N GLN A 118 8.25 -5.32 -8.25
CA GLN A 118 8.30 -3.84 -8.18
C GLN A 118 8.52 -3.21 -9.57
N LYS A 119 7.85 -3.75 -10.60
CA LYS A 119 7.96 -3.30 -11.99
C LYS A 119 6.71 -3.58 -12.81
N TRP A 120 6.57 -2.87 -13.91
CA TRP A 120 5.56 -3.14 -14.92
C TRP A 120 5.88 -4.40 -15.71
N ARG A 121 4.89 -5.28 -15.88
CA ARG A 121 4.97 -6.52 -16.66
C ARG A 121 3.92 -6.53 -17.76
N ASP A 122 4.23 -7.15 -18.88
CA ASP A 122 3.26 -7.32 -19.98
C ASP A 122 2.16 -8.30 -19.54
N ALA A 123 0.90 -7.89 -19.68
CA ALA A 123 -0.24 -8.74 -19.32
C ALA A 123 -0.34 -10.00 -20.19
N ALA A 124 0.23 -9.97 -21.40
CA ALA A 124 0.29 -11.13 -22.28
C ALA A 124 1.19 -12.25 -21.72
N ASP A 125 2.20 -11.91 -20.89
CA ASP A 125 3.10 -12.89 -20.29
C ASP A 125 2.45 -13.61 -19.09
N GLU A 126 1.45 -12.99 -18.46
CA GLU A 126 0.78 -13.52 -17.26
C GLU A 126 -0.74 -13.23 -17.30
N PRO A 127 -1.49 -13.88 -18.21
CA PRO A 127 -2.90 -13.56 -18.44
C PRO A 127 -3.83 -13.88 -17.26
N SER A 128 -3.35 -14.65 -16.26
CA SER A 128 -4.08 -14.98 -15.03
C SER A 128 -3.65 -14.15 -13.82
N TYR A 129 -2.96 -13.02 -14.04
CA TYR A 129 -2.54 -12.16 -12.95
C TYR A 129 -3.74 -11.61 -12.17
N ASP A 130 -3.72 -11.85 -10.87
CA ASP A 130 -4.69 -11.31 -9.91
C ASP A 130 -3.93 -10.47 -8.86
N PRO A 131 -4.02 -9.14 -8.91
CA PRO A 131 -3.34 -8.26 -7.97
C PRO A 131 -3.80 -8.47 -6.52
N VAL A 132 -5.08 -8.82 -6.32
CA VAL A 132 -5.61 -9.08 -4.98
C VAL A 132 -4.99 -10.34 -4.38
N ALA A 133 -4.90 -11.40 -5.18
CA ALA A 133 -4.25 -12.64 -4.75
C ALA A 133 -2.74 -12.44 -4.48
N GLU A 134 -2.04 -11.66 -5.30
CA GLU A 134 -0.63 -11.34 -5.06
C GLU A 134 -0.45 -10.52 -3.76
N GLN A 135 -1.28 -9.50 -3.55
CA GLN A 135 -1.25 -8.70 -2.34
C GLN A 135 -1.51 -9.54 -1.09
N GLN A 136 -2.48 -10.45 -1.15
CA GLN A 136 -2.78 -11.36 -0.05
C GLN A 136 -1.61 -12.30 0.24
N ALA A 137 -1.00 -12.90 -0.80
CA ALA A 137 0.16 -13.77 -0.64
C ALA A 137 1.36 -13.04 -0.02
N LEU A 138 1.61 -11.80 -0.41
CA LEU A 138 2.67 -10.96 0.19
C LEU A 138 2.37 -10.63 1.65
N HIS A 139 1.11 -10.35 1.96
CA HIS A 139 0.67 -10.10 3.34
C HIS A 139 0.86 -11.34 4.22
N GLU A 140 0.43 -12.52 3.76
CA GLU A 140 0.61 -13.80 4.46
C GLU A 140 2.10 -14.11 4.68
N ALA A 141 2.93 -13.95 3.63
CA ALA A 141 4.38 -14.18 3.73
C ALA A 141 5.04 -13.26 4.75
N ARG A 142 4.61 -11.99 4.83
CA ARG A 142 5.10 -11.05 5.85
C ARG A 142 4.72 -11.48 7.26
N GLN A 143 3.47 -11.91 7.47
CA GLN A 143 3.02 -12.42 8.76
C GLN A 143 3.80 -13.65 9.20
N ASP A 144 4.02 -14.59 8.29
CA ASP A 144 4.82 -15.79 8.59
C ASP A 144 6.26 -15.44 8.96
N GLN A 145 6.85 -14.45 8.28
CA GLN A 145 8.17 -13.94 8.61
C GLN A 145 8.20 -13.31 10.01
N GLU A 146 7.18 -12.53 10.38
CA GLU A 146 7.06 -11.91 11.70
C GLU A 146 6.89 -12.98 12.80
N ARG A 147 6.03 -13.98 12.60
CA ARG A 147 5.87 -15.11 13.53
C ARG A 147 7.18 -15.89 13.70
N GLN A 148 7.86 -16.17 12.60
CA GLN A 148 9.16 -16.89 12.65
C GLN A 148 10.20 -16.07 13.41
N ALA A 149 10.27 -14.76 13.21
CA ALA A 149 11.16 -13.87 13.93
C ALA A 149 10.83 -13.83 15.42
N SER A 150 9.55 -13.80 15.80
CA SER A 150 9.07 -13.87 17.18
C SER A 150 9.50 -15.18 17.86
N VAL A 151 9.29 -16.31 17.20
CA VAL A 151 9.71 -17.62 17.70
C VAL A 151 11.23 -17.68 17.87
N THR A 152 11.99 -17.25 16.85
CA THR A 152 13.46 -17.33 16.87
C THR A 152 14.09 -16.43 17.94
N SER A 153 13.55 -15.21 18.13
CA SER A 153 14.05 -14.28 19.13
C SER A 153 13.54 -14.55 20.54
N GLY A 154 12.48 -15.35 20.67
CA GLY A 154 11.73 -15.53 21.93
C GLY A 154 10.98 -14.27 22.38
N ARG A 155 10.87 -13.26 21.51
CA ARG A 155 10.22 -11.97 21.80
C ARG A 155 9.06 -11.73 20.85
N PRO A 156 7.96 -11.11 21.29
CA PRO A 156 6.87 -10.76 20.38
C PRO A 156 7.37 -9.75 19.35
N ALA A 157 6.92 -9.88 18.11
CA ALA A 157 7.23 -8.91 17.05
C ALA A 157 6.36 -7.64 17.19
N TRP A 158 5.16 -7.79 17.72
CA TRP A 158 4.18 -6.73 17.90
C TRP A 158 3.69 -6.64 19.34
N ARG A 159 3.09 -5.51 19.70
CA ARG A 159 2.48 -5.30 21.00
C ARG A 159 1.17 -4.54 20.88
N VAL A 160 0.26 -4.84 21.80
CA VAL A 160 -0.92 -4.02 22.09
C VAL A 160 -0.68 -3.36 23.46
N GLN A 161 -0.69 -2.05 23.49
CA GLN A 161 -0.67 -1.27 24.72
C GLN A 161 -2.12 -0.93 25.08
N VAL A 162 -2.51 -1.25 26.30
CA VAL A 162 -3.85 -0.98 26.84
C VAL A 162 -3.68 -0.09 28.06
N GLU A 163 -4.39 1.02 28.11
CA GLU A 163 -4.51 1.87 29.30
C GLU A 163 -5.91 1.68 29.88
N LEU A 164 -5.98 1.29 31.16
CA LEU A 164 -7.22 0.98 31.87
C LEU A 164 -7.51 2.04 32.95
N PRO A 165 -8.79 2.16 33.38
CA PRO A 165 -9.21 3.14 34.36
C PRO A 165 -8.53 2.95 35.73
N SER A 166 -8.30 1.69 36.16
CA SER A 166 -7.71 1.38 37.47
C SER A 166 -6.61 0.32 37.40
N HIS A 167 -5.86 0.20 38.50
CA HIS A 167 -4.87 -0.87 38.69
C HIS A 167 -5.54 -2.25 38.77
N ASP A 168 -6.67 -2.34 39.44
CA ASP A 168 -7.36 -3.63 39.66
C ASP A 168 -7.92 -4.17 38.37
N ASP A 169 -8.43 -3.28 37.46
CA ASP A 169 -8.85 -3.66 36.11
C ASP A 169 -7.65 -4.16 35.28
N ALA A 170 -6.49 -3.51 35.43
CA ALA A 170 -5.27 -3.93 34.73
C ALA A 170 -4.78 -5.31 35.21
N VAL A 171 -4.85 -5.59 36.51
CA VAL A 171 -4.50 -6.91 37.06
C VAL A 171 -5.48 -7.98 36.58
N GLY A 172 -6.77 -7.73 36.68
CA GLY A 172 -7.79 -8.70 36.23
C GLY A 172 -7.71 -9.01 34.71
N LEU A 173 -7.48 -8.00 33.87
CA LEU A 173 -7.28 -8.21 32.44
C LEU A 173 -5.96 -8.95 32.17
N ALA A 174 -4.88 -8.62 32.89
CA ALA A 174 -3.60 -9.30 32.75
C ALA A 174 -3.70 -10.79 33.05
N GLU A 175 -4.36 -11.17 34.16
CA GLU A 175 -4.58 -12.56 34.53
C GLU A 175 -5.41 -13.31 33.49
N HIS A 176 -6.47 -12.67 32.98
CA HIS A 176 -7.33 -13.25 31.95
C HIS A 176 -6.55 -13.52 30.65
N LEU A 177 -5.80 -12.56 30.15
CA LEU A 177 -5.00 -12.70 28.92
C LEU A 177 -3.85 -13.71 29.11
N ALA A 178 -3.22 -13.73 30.27
CA ALA A 178 -2.19 -14.72 30.59
C ALA A 178 -2.76 -16.15 30.62
N ALA A 179 -3.97 -16.33 31.14
CA ALA A 179 -4.66 -17.62 31.13
C ALA A 179 -5.02 -18.10 29.71
N GLN A 180 -5.18 -17.18 28.76
CA GLN A 180 -5.34 -17.45 27.33
C GLN A 180 -4.01 -17.71 26.60
N GLY A 181 -2.87 -17.60 27.28
CA GLY A 181 -1.54 -17.83 26.72
C GLY A 181 -0.86 -16.61 26.14
N TRP A 182 -1.43 -15.43 26.28
CA TRP A 182 -0.80 -14.20 25.85
C TRP A 182 0.40 -13.84 26.72
N ARG A 183 1.42 -13.24 26.12
CA ARG A 183 2.57 -12.68 26.85
C ARG A 183 2.19 -11.30 27.36
N VAL A 184 1.95 -11.15 28.66
CA VAL A 184 1.46 -9.91 29.26
C VAL A 184 2.47 -9.33 30.25
N ARG A 185 2.63 -8.01 30.20
CA ARG A 185 3.32 -7.22 31.24
C ARG A 185 2.38 -6.13 31.72
N SER A 186 2.25 -5.96 33.01
CA SER A 186 1.42 -4.93 33.63
C SER A 186 2.27 -3.95 34.42
N HIS A 187 1.89 -2.69 34.41
CA HIS A 187 2.43 -1.64 35.25
C HIS A 187 1.34 -0.62 35.60
N ARG A 188 1.02 -0.54 36.90
CA ARG A 188 -0.09 0.31 37.36
C ARG A 188 -1.36 0.02 36.55
N ARG A 189 -1.87 0.98 35.77
CA ARG A 189 -3.05 0.86 34.94
C ARG A 189 -2.77 0.54 33.47
N HIS A 190 -1.52 0.25 33.13
CA HIS A 190 -1.12 -0.05 31.74
C HIS A 190 -0.79 -1.53 31.59
N LEU A 191 -1.18 -2.09 30.42
CA LEU A 191 -0.81 -3.42 29.99
C LEU A 191 -0.05 -3.34 28.67
N LEU A 192 0.96 -4.21 28.53
CA LEU A 192 1.59 -4.52 27.27
C LEU A 192 1.33 -5.99 26.96
N VAL A 193 0.64 -6.26 25.86
CA VAL A 193 0.36 -7.61 25.40
C VAL A 193 1.15 -7.87 24.14
N GLY A 194 1.98 -8.90 24.14
CA GLY A 194 2.82 -9.28 23.01
C GLY A 194 2.05 -10.13 22.02
N ALA A 195 2.19 -9.82 20.71
CA ALA A 195 1.65 -10.60 19.60
C ALA A 195 2.76 -10.97 18.61
N ASP A 196 2.61 -12.10 17.94
CA ASP A 196 3.65 -12.64 17.07
C ASP A 196 3.63 -12.01 15.66
N CYS A 197 2.50 -11.49 15.22
CA CYS A 197 2.37 -10.70 13.98
C CYS A 197 1.41 -9.52 14.14
N GLU A 198 1.36 -8.67 13.11
CA GLU A 198 0.51 -7.46 13.08
C GLU A 198 -0.97 -7.77 13.22
N ASP A 199 -1.46 -8.79 12.50
CA ASP A 199 -2.87 -9.13 12.49
C ASP A 199 -3.34 -9.73 13.83
N ASP A 200 -2.49 -10.51 14.50
CA ASP A 200 -2.78 -11.01 15.85
C ASP A 200 -2.93 -9.83 16.81
N ALA A 201 -2.05 -8.82 16.70
CA ALA A 201 -2.13 -7.61 17.53
C ALA A 201 -3.39 -6.78 17.25
N LYS A 202 -3.76 -6.60 15.97
CA LYS A 202 -4.97 -5.88 15.57
C LYS A 202 -6.24 -6.62 15.99
N SER A 203 -6.25 -7.94 15.85
CA SER A 203 -7.37 -8.80 16.25
C SER A 203 -7.60 -8.74 17.74
N LEU A 204 -6.53 -8.83 18.53
CA LEU A 204 -6.60 -8.68 19.98
C LEU A 204 -7.11 -7.28 20.38
N ALA A 205 -6.59 -6.22 19.78
CA ALA A 205 -7.05 -4.86 20.07
C ALA A 205 -8.55 -4.69 19.75
N LYS A 206 -9.02 -5.28 18.66
CA LYS A 206 -10.43 -5.27 18.27
C LYS A 206 -11.31 -6.07 19.22
N GLU A 207 -10.86 -7.26 19.64
CA GLU A 207 -11.56 -8.11 20.61
C GLU A 207 -11.73 -7.38 21.93
N LEU A 208 -10.64 -6.82 22.47
CA LEU A 208 -10.66 -6.08 23.73
C LEU A 208 -11.55 -4.83 23.68
N SER A 209 -11.63 -4.18 22.52
CA SER A 209 -12.51 -3.02 22.31
C SER A 209 -13.99 -3.40 22.21
N GLY A 210 -14.30 -4.63 21.75
CA GLY A 210 -15.68 -5.10 21.50
C GLY A 210 -16.36 -5.79 22.69
N ASP A 211 -15.59 -6.33 23.61
CA ASP A 211 -16.09 -7.20 24.70
C ASP A 211 -16.80 -6.45 25.85
N GLY A 212 -16.99 -5.13 25.76
CA GLY A 212 -17.60 -4.32 26.82
C GLY A 212 -16.80 -4.29 28.13
N ARG A 213 -15.59 -4.87 28.13
CA ARG A 213 -14.65 -4.81 29.26
C ARG A 213 -13.78 -3.56 29.23
N ALA A 214 -13.75 -2.89 28.07
CA ALA A 214 -13.10 -1.62 27.91
C ALA A 214 -14.14 -0.53 28.09
N ASP A 215 -14.05 0.19 29.20
CA ASP A 215 -14.83 1.40 29.41
C ASP A 215 -14.45 2.48 28.36
N ALA A 216 -15.28 3.51 28.25
CA ALA A 216 -15.07 4.62 27.30
C ALA A 216 -13.68 5.31 27.49
N ASP A 217 -13.04 5.12 28.63
CA ASP A 217 -11.73 5.68 28.98
C ASP A 217 -10.55 4.72 28.70
N THR A 218 -10.81 3.55 28.08
CA THR A 218 -9.74 2.60 27.73
C THR A 218 -9.11 2.97 26.39
N ALA A 219 -7.80 3.23 26.38
CA ALA A 219 -7.06 3.54 25.18
C ALA A 219 -6.24 2.34 24.69
N PHE A 220 -6.26 2.08 23.39
CA PHE A 220 -5.51 1.01 22.72
C PHE A 220 -4.51 1.57 21.76
N ARG A 221 -3.27 1.03 21.75
CA ARG A 221 -2.25 1.34 20.78
C ARG A 221 -1.57 0.06 20.29
N VAL A 222 -1.54 -0.14 18.97
CA VAL A 222 -0.82 -1.24 18.34
C VAL A 222 0.51 -0.72 17.78
N GLY A 223 1.61 -1.45 17.98
CA GLY A 223 2.91 -1.05 17.47
C GLY A 223 3.93 -2.18 17.46
N ARG A 224 4.99 -2.03 16.64
CA ARG A 224 6.11 -2.98 16.58
C ARG A 224 7.01 -2.84 17.83
N VAL A 225 7.53 -3.98 18.28
CA VAL A 225 8.40 -4.02 19.48
C VAL A 225 9.80 -3.48 19.20
N ASP A 226 10.31 -3.67 17.97
CA ASP A 226 11.64 -3.20 17.55
C ASP A 226 11.77 -1.67 17.53
N LEU A 227 10.67 -0.96 17.38
CA LEU A 227 10.63 0.51 17.43
C LEU A 227 10.70 1.05 18.88
N TYR A 228 10.57 0.18 19.88
CA TYR A 228 10.53 0.56 21.29
C TYR A 228 11.34 -0.43 22.12
N PRO A 229 12.59 -0.12 22.45
CA PRO A 229 13.49 -1.02 23.20
C PRO A 229 13.01 -1.40 24.60
N SER A 230 11.91 -0.85 25.06
CA SER A 230 11.32 -1.09 26.40
C SER A 230 10.74 -2.49 26.64
N TRP A 231 10.73 -3.39 25.65
CA TRP A 231 10.42 -4.81 25.89
C TRP A 231 11.64 -5.60 26.41
N THR A 232 12.84 -5.02 26.34
CA THR A 232 14.06 -5.64 26.86
C THR A 232 14.13 -5.57 28.38
N ASP A 233 14.72 -6.59 28.98
CA ASP A 233 14.81 -6.82 30.42
C ASP A 233 15.14 -5.56 31.24
N GLY A 234 14.19 -5.05 31.99
CA GLY A 234 14.42 -4.23 33.17
C GLY A 234 13.83 -2.82 33.21
N ALA A 235 13.60 -2.14 32.13
CA ALA A 235 13.01 -0.80 32.14
C ALA A 235 11.97 -0.59 31.05
N ILE A 236 10.71 -0.78 31.40
CA ILE A 236 9.61 -0.32 30.54
C ILE A 236 9.59 1.21 30.66
N VAL A 237 10.07 1.91 29.61
CA VAL A 237 9.83 3.35 29.52
C VAL A 237 8.39 3.54 29.05
N TRP A 238 7.53 3.92 29.98
CA TRP A 238 6.17 4.28 29.70
C TRP A 238 6.14 5.66 29.05
N PRO A 239 5.18 5.93 28.13
CA PRO A 239 5.13 7.22 27.41
C PRO A 239 5.05 8.45 28.28
N ASP A 240 4.63 8.30 29.53
CA ASP A 240 4.38 9.38 30.47
C ASP A 240 5.58 9.72 31.38
N GLY A 241 6.78 9.16 31.13
CA GLY A 241 8.03 9.57 31.78
C GLY A 241 8.10 9.44 33.31
N HIS A 242 7.30 8.54 33.93
CA HIS A 242 7.23 8.34 35.37
C HIS A 242 7.65 6.92 35.78
#